data_22b74a788bfdd7e9c089f7d56391e77b
#
_entry.id   22b74a788bfdd7e9c089f7d56391e77b
#
_cell.length_a   1.000
_cell.length_b   1.000
_cell.length_c   1.000
_cell.angle_alpha   90.00
_cell.angle_beta   90.00
_cell.angle_gamma   90.00
#
_symmetry.space_group_name_H-M   'P 1'
#
loop_
_entity.id
_entity.type
_entity.pdbx_description
1 polymer ?
#
loop_
_entity_poly.entity_id
_entity_poly.type
_entity_poly.pdbx_seq_one_letter_code
_entity_poly.pdbx_strand_id
1 'polypeptide(L)'
;MRQSSGIQRVTMQDIARETGYSVNTVSHALRNKDDIARETRERIQKVAREMGYMGNAIASSLRSGRTRTLAVILGNMSNPFYGIMADTIQDAAAMRDYSLLFMCSRDRADLEEQMVEAAVARRVDGILLFPTNESLRTIERLNALGIPFVLMSRALGEDVADSVTSDEEQGAYLAVSHLIHNGRRNLAYLSNLRIVYSYEKRLEGFNRACDEAGIPREDRHTYIHFDPTREDAPVLSWHASITNRLLRWREEGVDGLFVFCDEEAWHVQSVLQQTPLLQDWDVGIVSFDNIQGVQHFPADLCSVECDFAEMARQAIDLLRDRIHGDERPPQNVVCPVRLVCRGSCKPRN
;
A
#
# COMPACT_ATOMS: atom_id res chain seq x y z
N MET A 1 49.51 8.28 -3.22
CA MET A 1 48.47 8.98 -2.46
C MET A 1 47.47 9.59 -3.46
N ARG A 2 46.29 8.94 -3.61
CA ARG A 2 45.21 9.52 -4.42
C ARG A 2 44.39 10.43 -3.50
N GLN A 3 44.40 11.73 -3.76
CA GLN A 3 43.49 12.68 -3.14
C GLN A 3 42.06 12.29 -3.49
N SER A 4 41.26 11.97 -2.48
CA SER A 4 39.81 11.80 -2.62
C SER A 4 39.22 13.17 -2.95
N SER A 5 38.79 13.38 -4.17
CA SER A 5 37.98 14.53 -4.58
C SER A 5 36.59 14.43 -3.94
N GLY A 6 36.52 14.79 -2.65
CA GLY A 6 35.24 14.99 -2.01
C GLY A 6 34.49 16.12 -2.70
N ILE A 7 33.24 15.92 -3.08
CA ILE A 7 32.35 16.97 -3.59
C ILE A 7 32.31 18.08 -2.55
N GLN A 8 32.98 19.21 -2.84
CA GLN A 8 33.03 20.36 -1.94
C GLN A 8 31.65 21.03 -1.94
N ARG A 9 30.83 20.69 -0.94
CA ARG A 9 29.47 21.27 -0.80
C ARG A 9 29.60 22.70 -0.27
N VAL A 10 28.91 23.63 -0.92
CA VAL A 10 28.77 25.01 -0.43
C VAL A 10 28.17 24.99 0.99
N THR A 11 28.74 25.77 1.86
CA THR A 11 28.34 25.88 3.29
C THR A 11 27.69 27.23 3.57
N MET A 12 26.97 27.37 4.70
CA MET A 12 26.45 28.67 5.15
C MET A 12 27.60 29.69 5.40
N GLN A 13 28.81 29.23 5.72
CA GLN A 13 30.00 30.11 5.87
C GLN A 13 30.42 30.69 4.52
N ASP A 14 30.30 29.92 3.42
CA ASP A 14 30.66 30.43 2.10
C ASP A 14 29.64 31.49 1.63
N ILE A 15 28.33 31.27 1.90
CA ILE A 15 27.30 32.27 1.64
C ILE A 15 27.52 33.53 2.50
N ALA A 16 27.89 33.36 3.76
CA ALA A 16 28.17 34.48 4.65
C ALA A 16 29.34 35.33 4.12
N ARG A 17 30.39 34.65 3.63
CA ARG A 17 31.55 35.33 3.00
C ARG A 17 31.17 36.08 1.75
N GLU A 18 30.35 35.49 0.89
CA GLU A 18 29.95 36.09 -0.39
C GLU A 18 28.95 37.26 -0.19
N THR A 19 28.07 37.15 0.80
CA THR A 19 27.02 38.16 1.04
C THR A 19 27.45 39.28 1.99
N GLY A 20 28.52 39.05 2.77
CA GLY A 20 29.03 39.97 3.83
C GLY A 20 28.17 39.94 5.11
N TYR A 21 27.22 39.00 5.24
CA TYR A 21 26.42 38.85 6.46
C TYR A 21 26.99 37.79 7.40
N SER A 22 26.56 37.82 8.66
CA SER A 22 26.94 36.78 9.63
C SER A 22 26.29 35.42 9.26
N VAL A 23 26.93 34.32 9.64
CA VAL A 23 26.37 32.95 9.46
C VAL A 23 24.99 32.83 10.11
N ASN A 24 24.77 33.52 11.23
CA ASN A 24 23.46 33.53 11.90
C ASN A 24 22.39 34.25 11.04
N THR A 25 22.72 35.41 10.48
CA THR A 25 21.86 36.14 9.57
C THR A 25 21.52 35.29 8.33
N VAL A 26 22.52 34.64 7.73
CA VAL A 26 22.32 33.70 6.62
C VAL A 26 21.40 32.57 7.03
N SER A 27 21.62 31.95 8.19
CA SER A 27 20.78 30.88 8.71
C SER A 27 19.32 31.30 8.94
N HIS A 28 19.06 32.52 9.43
CA HIS A 28 17.72 33.06 9.63
C HIS A 28 17.05 33.37 8.29
N ALA A 29 17.77 33.99 7.35
CA ALA A 29 17.28 34.31 6.01
C ALA A 29 16.89 33.05 5.21
N LEU A 30 17.71 32.01 5.26
CA LEU A 30 17.42 30.74 4.58
C LEU A 30 16.22 29.98 5.17
N ARG A 31 15.83 30.29 6.42
CA ARG A 31 14.66 29.72 7.11
C ARG A 31 13.43 30.60 7.09
N ASN A 32 13.44 31.68 6.32
CA ASN A 32 12.32 32.64 6.25
C ASN A 32 11.90 33.22 7.61
N LYS A 33 12.83 33.39 8.57
CA LYS A 33 12.49 34.01 9.84
C LYS A 33 12.11 35.48 9.67
N ASP A 34 11.14 35.95 10.42
CA ASP A 34 10.60 37.31 10.31
C ASP A 34 11.52 38.38 10.92
N ASP A 35 12.55 37.97 11.67
CA ASP A 35 13.56 38.87 12.24
C ASP A 35 14.61 39.39 11.23
N ILE A 36 14.50 39.00 9.96
CA ILE A 36 15.36 39.43 8.86
C ILE A 36 14.56 40.29 7.87
N ALA A 37 15.05 41.49 7.56
CA ALA A 37 14.44 42.37 6.58
C ALA A 37 14.29 41.66 5.23
N ARG A 38 13.14 41.89 4.57
CA ARG A 38 12.76 41.21 3.33
C ARG A 38 13.84 41.29 2.25
N GLU A 39 14.39 42.48 2.04
CA GLU A 39 15.45 42.72 1.04
C GLU A 39 16.72 41.90 1.32
N THR A 40 17.16 41.86 2.59
CA THR A 40 18.30 41.07 3.05
C THR A 40 18.04 39.58 2.84
N ARG A 41 16.84 39.10 3.15
CA ARG A 41 16.41 37.72 2.97
C ARG A 41 16.48 37.33 1.50
N GLU A 42 15.85 38.11 0.61
CA GLU A 42 15.82 37.86 -0.84
C GLU A 42 17.26 37.83 -1.43
N ARG A 43 18.13 38.74 -1.00
CA ARG A 43 19.53 38.79 -1.43
C ARG A 43 20.30 37.51 -1.03
N ILE A 44 20.19 37.11 0.24
CA ILE A 44 20.88 35.91 0.75
C ILE A 44 20.35 34.64 0.05
N GLN A 45 19.05 34.50 -0.13
CA GLN A 45 18.44 33.37 -0.82
C GLN A 45 18.83 33.32 -2.30
N LYS A 46 18.96 34.45 -2.96
CA LYS A 46 19.44 34.53 -4.34
C LYS A 46 20.87 34.02 -4.45
N VAL A 47 21.79 34.53 -3.64
CA VAL A 47 23.19 34.10 -3.62
C VAL A 47 23.31 32.63 -3.27
N ALA A 48 22.54 32.13 -2.31
CA ALA A 48 22.54 30.71 -1.94
C ALA A 48 22.14 29.81 -3.14
N ARG A 49 21.11 30.20 -3.91
CA ARG A 49 20.71 29.48 -5.14
C ARG A 49 21.81 29.55 -6.22
N GLU A 50 22.39 30.72 -6.46
CA GLU A 50 23.45 30.92 -7.45
C GLU A 50 24.71 30.10 -7.12
N MET A 51 25.06 29.98 -5.84
CA MET A 51 26.17 29.15 -5.37
C MET A 51 25.84 27.64 -5.35
N GLY A 52 24.59 27.23 -5.60
CA GLY A 52 24.17 25.83 -5.49
C GLY A 52 24.15 25.32 -4.05
N TYR A 53 23.88 26.18 -3.07
CA TYR A 53 23.76 25.77 -1.68
C TYR A 53 22.57 24.83 -1.50
N MET A 54 22.85 23.63 -1.03
CA MET A 54 21.85 22.68 -0.57
C MET A 54 21.88 22.63 0.95
N GLY A 55 20.75 22.96 1.57
CA GLY A 55 20.62 22.91 3.03
C GLY A 55 21.10 21.56 3.58
N ASN A 56 21.90 21.58 4.64
CA ASN A 56 22.32 20.34 5.28
C ASN A 56 21.19 19.79 6.16
N ALA A 57 20.43 18.83 5.60
CA ALA A 57 19.32 18.17 6.29
C ALA A 57 19.78 17.52 7.61
N ILE A 58 21.00 16.95 7.64
CA ILE A 58 21.59 16.34 8.86
C ILE A 58 21.81 17.41 9.95
N ALA A 59 22.37 18.57 9.61
CA ALA A 59 22.55 19.65 10.57
C ALA A 59 21.22 20.27 11.03
N SER A 60 20.21 20.23 10.20
CA SER A 60 18.85 20.65 10.55
C SER A 60 18.19 19.65 11.49
N SER A 61 18.28 18.37 11.20
CA SER A 61 17.69 17.30 12.01
C SER A 61 18.32 17.19 13.39
N LEU A 62 19.65 17.35 13.50
CA LEU A 62 20.35 17.38 14.80
C LEU A 62 19.87 18.49 15.73
N ARG A 63 19.38 19.60 15.18
CA ARG A 63 18.91 20.75 15.94
C ARG A 63 17.41 20.69 16.25
N SER A 64 16.60 20.21 15.29
CA SER A 64 15.14 20.08 15.45
C SER A 64 14.74 18.79 16.16
N GLY A 65 15.63 17.81 16.24
CA GLY A 65 15.33 16.45 16.68
C GLY A 65 14.52 15.64 15.66
N ARG A 66 14.21 16.21 14.46
CA ARG A 66 13.36 15.60 13.42
C ARG A 66 14.04 15.62 12.05
N THR A 67 13.89 14.53 11.33
CA THR A 67 14.46 14.38 9.98
C THR A 67 13.54 14.82 8.86
N ARG A 68 12.24 14.97 9.14
CA ARG A 68 11.20 15.17 8.15
C ARG A 68 11.18 14.05 7.10
N THR A 69 11.53 12.84 7.53
CA THR A 69 11.55 11.65 6.68
C THR A 69 10.70 10.56 7.32
N LEU A 70 9.80 9.97 6.54
CA LEU A 70 9.04 8.78 6.91
C LEU A 70 9.54 7.58 6.11
N ALA A 71 9.57 6.40 6.71
CA ALA A 71 9.77 5.18 5.96
C ALA A 71 8.41 4.59 5.55
N VAL A 72 8.33 4.06 4.33
CA VAL A 72 7.21 3.28 3.82
C VAL A 72 7.73 1.90 3.48
N ILE A 73 7.33 0.90 4.26
CA ILE A 73 7.77 -0.48 4.08
C ILE A 73 6.63 -1.25 3.38
N LEU A 74 6.83 -1.48 2.09
CA LEU A 74 5.86 -2.13 1.19
C LEU A 74 6.05 -3.65 1.20
N GLY A 75 4.97 -4.41 0.93
CA GLY A 75 5.03 -5.86 0.81
C GLY A 75 5.73 -6.31 -0.49
N ASN A 76 5.15 -6.00 -1.63
CA ASN A 76 5.66 -6.48 -2.93
C ASN A 76 5.59 -5.40 -4.00
N MET A 77 6.72 -4.85 -4.41
CA MET A 77 6.78 -3.79 -5.43
C MET A 77 6.44 -4.27 -6.85
N SER A 78 6.35 -5.58 -7.10
CA SER A 78 5.93 -6.11 -8.40
C SER A 78 4.41 -6.04 -8.59
N ASN A 79 3.63 -5.99 -7.51
CA ASN A 79 2.19 -5.80 -7.58
C ASN A 79 1.86 -4.31 -7.80
N PRO A 80 1.14 -3.95 -8.88
CA PRO A 80 0.77 -2.56 -9.20
C PRO A 80 0.05 -1.82 -8.07
N PHE A 81 -0.69 -2.52 -7.21
CA PHE A 81 -1.32 -1.95 -6.01
C PHE A 81 -0.31 -1.15 -5.16
N TYR A 82 0.87 -1.71 -4.88
CA TYR A 82 1.87 -1.01 -4.07
C TYR A 82 2.47 0.20 -4.78
N GLY A 83 2.54 0.17 -6.11
CA GLY A 83 2.98 1.33 -6.91
C GLY A 83 2.01 2.50 -6.79
N ILE A 84 0.71 2.24 -6.90
CA ILE A 84 -0.35 3.25 -6.73
C ILE A 84 -0.36 3.80 -5.29
N MET A 85 -0.29 2.90 -4.30
CA MET A 85 -0.23 3.31 -2.90
C MET A 85 1.00 4.18 -2.61
N ALA A 86 2.17 3.82 -3.17
CA ALA A 86 3.39 4.60 -2.99
C ALA A 86 3.25 6.03 -3.55
N ASP A 87 2.68 6.17 -4.74
CA ASP A 87 2.43 7.48 -5.38
C ASP A 87 1.45 8.32 -4.54
N THR A 88 0.35 7.72 -4.12
CA THR A 88 -0.67 8.39 -3.31
C THR A 88 -0.15 8.81 -1.93
N ILE A 89 0.66 7.94 -1.28
CA ILE A 89 1.33 8.26 -0.01
C ILE A 89 2.35 9.39 -0.21
N GLN A 90 3.07 9.40 -1.35
CA GLN A 90 4.03 10.46 -1.68
C GLN A 90 3.33 11.82 -1.72
N ASP A 91 2.18 11.90 -2.38
CA ASP A 91 1.40 13.14 -2.46
C ASP A 91 0.92 13.59 -1.08
N ALA A 92 0.35 12.68 -0.29
CA ALA A 92 -0.13 12.97 1.05
C ALA A 92 0.99 13.44 1.99
N ALA A 93 2.18 12.83 1.90
CA ALA A 93 3.35 13.21 2.69
C ALA A 93 3.93 14.56 2.27
N ALA A 94 4.00 14.83 0.96
CA ALA A 94 4.50 16.09 0.42
C ALA A 94 3.67 17.30 0.89
N MET A 95 2.34 17.16 0.96
CA MET A 95 1.46 18.21 1.53
C MET A 95 1.74 18.54 3.00
N ARG A 96 2.50 17.70 3.70
CA ARG A 96 2.86 17.83 5.12
C ARG A 96 4.35 18.02 5.35
N ASP A 97 5.09 18.37 4.29
CA ASP A 97 6.54 18.59 4.29
C ASP A 97 7.36 17.38 4.76
N TYR A 98 6.91 16.15 4.44
CA TYR A 98 7.68 14.93 4.66
C TYR A 98 8.26 14.40 3.35
N SER A 99 9.50 13.92 3.44
CA SER A 99 10.14 13.09 2.41
C SER A 99 9.93 11.62 2.74
N LEU A 100 9.88 10.76 1.73
CA LEU A 100 9.67 9.33 1.91
C LEU A 100 10.92 8.51 1.61
N LEU A 101 11.11 7.45 2.38
CA LEU A 101 12.06 6.38 2.14
C LEU A 101 11.28 5.09 1.87
N PHE A 102 11.22 4.67 0.61
CA PHE A 102 10.56 3.41 0.24
C PHE A 102 11.49 2.22 0.44
N MET A 103 10.95 1.17 1.05
CA MET A 103 11.62 -0.10 1.34
C MET A 103 10.65 -1.24 1.03
N CYS A 104 11.15 -2.46 0.80
CA CYS A 104 10.33 -3.59 0.41
C CYS A 104 10.68 -4.84 1.21
N SER A 105 9.69 -5.41 1.90
CA SER A 105 9.82 -6.64 2.69
C SER A 105 9.65 -7.92 1.86
N ARG A 106 9.13 -7.83 0.62
CA ARG A 106 8.75 -8.97 -0.23
C ARG A 106 7.80 -9.95 0.48
N ASP A 107 6.92 -9.44 1.31
CA ASP A 107 6.00 -10.20 2.17
C ASP A 107 6.70 -11.26 3.06
N ARG A 108 7.96 -11.02 3.43
CA ARG A 108 8.78 -11.86 4.29
C ARG A 108 9.06 -11.18 5.62
N ALA A 109 8.79 -11.87 6.73
CA ALA A 109 8.97 -11.34 8.07
C ALA A 109 10.43 -10.99 8.40
N ASP A 110 11.39 -11.83 7.96
CA ASP A 110 12.81 -11.57 8.17
C ASP A 110 13.31 -10.31 7.45
N LEU A 111 12.80 -10.04 6.24
CA LEU A 111 13.11 -8.81 5.51
C LEU A 111 12.37 -7.60 6.10
N GLU A 112 11.14 -7.78 6.59
CA GLU A 112 10.40 -6.72 7.27
C GLU A 112 11.19 -6.21 8.49
N GLU A 113 11.67 -7.11 9.36
CA GLU A 113 12.50 -6.76 10.50
C GLU A 113 13.76 -5.99 10.07
N GLN A 114 14.47 -6.45 9.03
CA GLN A 114 15.65 -5.77 8.48
C GLN A 114 15.32 -4.36 7.95
N MET A 115 14.18 -4.19 7.27
CA MET A 115 13.77 -2.88 6.75
C MET A 115 13.43 -1.93 7.91
N VAL A 116 12.77 -2.41 8.95
CA VAL A 116 12.50 -1.62 10.16
C VAL A 116 13.80 -1.19 10.82
N GLU A 117 14.76 -2.10 11.02
CA GLU A 117 16.08 -1.75 11.56
C GLU A 117 16.80 -0.69 10.73
N ALA A 118 16.75 -0.85 9.40
CA ALA A 118 17.37 0.11 8.50
C ALA A 118 16.67 1.48 8.52
N ALA A 119 15.36 1.55 8.71
CA ALA A 119 14.62 2.79 8.89
C ALA A 119 14.99 3.48 10.21
N VAL A 120 15.01 2.72 11.31
CA VAL A 120 15.39 3.23 12.64
C VAL A 120 16.83 3.76 12.62
N ALA A 121 17.78 3.03 12.01
CA ALA A 121 19.17 3.47 11.87
C ALA A 121 19.31 4.79 11.09
N ARG A 122 18.37 5.07 10.17
CA ARG A 122 18.31 6.33 9.41
C ARG A 122 17.57 7.45 10.15
N ARG A 123 17.08 7.16 11.37
CA ARG A 123 16.36 8.12 12.21
C ARG A 123 15.16 8.71 11.50
N VAL A 124 14.36 7.89 10.82
CA VAL A 124 13.08 8.34 10.29
C VAL A 124 12.17 8.78 11.43
N ASP A 125 11.29 9.75 11.17
CA ASP A 125 10.40 10.28 12.20
C ASP A 125 9.22 9.33 12.49
N GLY A 126 8.88 8.45 11.53
CA GLY A 126 7.85 7.45 11.67
C GLY A 126 7.82 6.47 10.49
N ILE A 127 7.01 5.42 10.61
CA ILE A 127 6.94 4.30 9.66
C ILE A 127 5.50 4.04 9.24
N LEU A 128 5.23 3.97 7.93
CA LEU A 128 4.05 3.32 7.36
C LEU A 128 4.44 1.89 7.00
N LEU A 129 3.80 0.92 7.60
CA LEU A 129 4.13 -0.49 7.45
C LEU A 129 2.96 -1.24 6.80
N PHE A 130 3.21 -1.88 5.65
CA PHE A 130 2.35 -2.92 5.10
C PHE A 130 2.78 -4.26 5.72
N PRO A 131 2.11 -4.70 6.80
CA PRO A 131 2.64 -5.76 7.63
C PRO A 131 2.56 -7.12 6.95
N THR A 132 3.54 -7.98 7.24
CA THR A 132 3.43 -9.42 7.00
C THR A 132 2.51 -10.04 8.07
N ASN A 133 2.16 -11.32 7.94
CA ASN A 133 1.31 -11.97 8.95
C ASN A 133 2.03 -12.27 10.27
N GLU A 134 3.36 -12.25 10.25
CA GLU A 134 4.21 -12.51 11.41
C GLU A 134 4.74 -11.21 12.04
N SER A 135 4.13 -10.06 11.70
CA SER A 135 4.60 -8.73 12.12
C SER A 135 4.46 -8.44 13.61
N LEU A 136 3.83 -9.29 14.41
CA LEU A 136 3.66 -9.02 15.85
C LEU A 136 5.00 -8.72 16.54
N ARG A 137 6.05 -9.49 16.23
CA ARG A 137 7.39 -9.24 16.76
C ARG A 137 7.97 -7.88 16.33
N THR A 138 7.75 -7.51 15.07
CA THR A 138 8.14 -6.20 14.53
C THR A 138 7.42 -5.06 15.27
N ILE A 139 6.13 -5.22 15.53
CA ILE A 139 5.31 -4.25 16.26
C ILE A 139 5.76 -4.10 17.71
N GLU A 140 5.97 -5.21 18.42
CA GLU A 140 6.51 -5.19 19.79
C GLU A 140 7.83 -4.43 19.85
N ARG A 141 8.71 -4.64 18.87
CA ARG A 141 9.98 -3.94 18.76
C ARG A 141 9.83 -2.44 18.51
N LEU A 142 8.95 -2.04 17.58
CA LEU A 142 8.66 -0.62 17.30
C LEU A 142 8.12 0.08 18.55
N ASN A 143 7.19 -0.55 19.27
CA ASN A 143 6.65 -0.06 20.52
C ASN A 143 7.74 0.09 21.59
N ALA A 144 8.60 -0.92 21.77
CA ALA A 144 9.72 -0.87 22.72
C ALA A 144 10.73 0.22 22.41
N LEU A 145 10.91 0.59 21.14
CA LEU A 145 11.78 1.66 20.69
C LEU A 145 11.11 3.04 20.69
N GLY A 146 9.80 3.10 20.95
CA GLY A 146 9.02 4.34 20.90
C GLY A 146 8.97 4.98 19.51
N ILE A 147 9.04 4.18 18.44
CA ILE A 147 8.98 4.65 17.05
C ILE A 147 7.51 4.75 16.62
N PRO A 148 6.99 5.92 16.24
CA PRO A 148 5.65 6.07 15.70
C PRO A 148 5.47 5.27 14.42
N PHE A 149 4.38 4.50 14.30
CA PHE A 149 4.07 3.75 13.10
C PHE A 149 2.57 3.58 12.91
N VAL A 150 2.15 3.34 11.67
CA VAL A 150 0.77 3.02 11.28
C VAL A 150 0.81 1.84 10.31
N LEU A 151 -0.07 0.87 10.53
CA LEU A 151 -0.26 -0.28 9.65
C LEU A 151 -1.13 0.11 8.46
N MET A 152 -0.78 -0.37 7.28
CA MET A 152 -1.46 -0.09 6.02
C MET A 152 -2.07 -1.36 5.43
N SER A 153 -3.31 -1.27 4.96
CA SER A 153 -4.06 -2.33 4.25
C SER A 153 -4.31 -3.61 5.05
N ARG A 154 -3.73 -3.76 6.22
CA ARG A 154 -3.93 -4.92 7.11
C ARG A 154 -3.96 -4.44 8.55
N ALA A 155 -4.91 -4.94 9.34
CA ALA A 155 -4.94 -4.80 10.79
C ALA A 155 -4.48 -6.13 11.43
N LEU A 156 -3.84 -6.05 12.60
CA LEU A 156 -3.35 -7.21 13.35
C LEU A 156 -4.08 -7.38 14.69
N GLY A 157 -5.25 -6.77 14.82
CA GLY A 157 -6.08 -6.73 16.02
C GLY A 157 -6.49 -5.31 16.36
N GLU A 158 -7.60 -5.16 17.08
CA GLU A 158 -8.21 -3.83 17.34
C GLU A 158 -7.35 -2.92 18.22
N ASP A 159 -6.63 -3.50 19.19
CA ASP A 159 -5.84 -2.75 20.17
C ASP A 159 -4.31 -2.88 19.99
N VAL A 160 -3.86 -3.42 18.86
CA VAL A 160 -2.43 -3.74 18.66
C VAL A 160 -1.65 -2.54 18.20
N ALA A 161 -2.17 -1.82 17.19
CA ALA A 161 -1.52 -0.67 16.58
C ALA A 161 -2.51 0.15 15.77
N ASP A 162 -2.17 1.41 15.49
CA ASP A 162 -2.90 2.20 14.51
C ASP A 162 -2.92 1.50 13.15
N SER A 163 -4.08 1.47 12.51
CA SER A 163 -4.22 0.89 11.18
C SER A 163 -5.15 1.68 10.27
N VAL A 164 -4.87 1.64 8.97
CA VAL A 164 -5.76 2.15 7.93
C VAL A 164 -5.97 1.04 6.90
N THR A 165 -7.21 0.61 6.76
CA THR A 165 -7.62 -0.46 5.85
C THR A 165 -8.77 0.00 4.95
N SER A 166 -9.00 -0.68 3.84
CA SER A 166 -10.28 -0.64 3.13
C SER A 166 -11.31 -1.52 3.85
N ASP A 167 -12.60 -1.29 3.58
CA ASP A 167 -13.67 -2.16 4.07
C ASP A 167 -13.72 -3.44 3.24
N GLU A 168 -12.83 -4.38 3.60
CA GLU A 168 -12.60 -5.63 2.88
C GLU A 168 -13.85 -6.52 2.84
N GLU A 169 -14.57 -6.61 3.96
CA GLU A 169 -15.78 -7.42 4.08
C GLU A 169 -16.90 -6.84 3.22
N GLN A 170 -17.17 -5.56 3.36
CA GLN A 170 -18.21 -4.88 2.59
C GLN A 170 -17.90 -4.90 1.10
N GLY A 171 -16.64 -4.73 0.71
CA GLY A 171 -16.21 -4.80 -0.68
C GLY A 171 -16.48 -6.17 -1.30
N ALA A 172 -16.10 -7.24 -0.61
CA ALA A 172 -16.38 -8.60 -1.05
C ALA A 172 -17.88 -8.88 -1.11
N TYR A 173 -18.65 -8.42 -0.13
CA TYR A 173 -20.10 -8.49 -0.13
C TYR A 173 -20.71 -7.83 -1.38
N LEU A 174 -20.25 -6.62 -1.73
CA LEU A 174 -20.72 -5.91 -2.93
C LEU A 174 -20.37 -6.67 -4.23
N ALA A 175 -19.13 -7.18 -4.32
CA ALA A 175 -18.67 -7.95 -5.46
C ALA A 175 -19.52 -9.21 -5.70
N VAL A 176 -19.73 -9.99 -4.64
CA VAL A 176 -20.46 -11.25 -4.69
C VAL A 176 -21.96 -11.01 -4.90
N SER A 177 -22.53 -10.01 -4.24
CA SER A 177 -23.93 -9.59 -4.48
C SER A 177 -24.16 -9.19 -5.93
N HIS A 178 -23.16 -8.56 -6.58
CA HIS A 178 -23.24 -8.23 -8.00
C HIS A 178 -23.26 -9.48 -8.91
N LEU A 179 -22.44 -10.49 -8.61
CA LEU A 179 -22.48 -11.78 -9.29
C LEU A 179 -23.89 -12.40 -9.17
N ILE A 180 -24.43 -12.45 -7.96
CA ILE A 180 -25.74 -13.00 -7.64
C ILE A 180 -26.86 -12.24 -8.34
N HIS A 181 -26.82 -10.91 -8.36
CA HIS A 181 -27.78 -10.06 -9.07
C HIS A 181 -27.78 -10.30 -10.59
N ASN A 182 -26.63 -10.66 -11.15
CA ASN A 182 -26.48 -11.02 -12.56
C ASN A 182 -26.80 -12.50 -12.84
N GLY A 183 -27.48 -13.19 -11.91
CA GLY A 183 -27.98 -14.54 -12.10
C GLY A 183 -26.98 -15.66 -11.84
N ARG A 184 -25.82 -15.36 -11.27
CA ARG A 184 -24.81 -16.38 -10.91
C ARG A 184 -25.20 -17.03 -9.58
N ARG A 185 -25.05 -18.35 -9.48
CA ARG A 185 -25.51 -19.13 -8.32
C ARG A 185 -24.48 -20.13 -7.81
N ASN A 186 -23.58 -20.59 -8.62
CA ASN A 186 -22.49 -21.50 -8.24
C ASN A 186 -21.19 -20.68 -8.25
N LEU A 187 -20.73 -20.25 -7.04
CA LEU A 187 -19.76 -19.21 -6.90
C LEU A 187 -18.43 -19.73 -6.39
N ALA A 188 -17.33 -19.16 -6.88
CA ALA A 188 -16.01 -19.48 -6.40
C ALA A 188 -15.24 -18.21 -5.98
N TYR A 189 -14.52 -18.31 -4.86
CA TYR A 189 -13.54 -17.33 -4.42
C TYR A 189 -12.13 -17.85 -4.68
N LEU A 190 -11.38 -17.15 -5.52
CA LEU A 190 -10.01 -17.45 -5.89
C LEU A 190 -9.06 -16.45 -5.25
N SER A 191 -8.03 -16.94 -4.57
CA SER A 191 -6.99 -16.12 -3.95
C SER A 191 -5.61 -16.75 -4.10
N ASN A 192 -4.58 -15.93 -4.19
CA ASN A 192 -3.18 -16.37 -4.18
C ASN A 192 -2.59 -16.46 -2.76
N LEU A 193 -3.26 -15.90 -1.76
CA LEU A 193 -2.77 -15.83 -0.39
C LEU A 193 -3.86 -16.21 0.61
N ARG A 194 -3.55 -17.16 1.50
CA ARG A 194 -4.45 -17.58 2.58
C ARG A 194 -4.28 -16.79 3.85
N ILE A 195 -3.08 -16.34 4.15
CA ILE A 195 -2.68 -15.89 5.47
C ILE A 195 -2.59 -14.37 5.49
N VAL A 196 -3.66 -13.68 5.05
CA VAL A 196 -3.70 -12.23 5.17
C VAL A 196 -5.06 -11.80 5.66
N TYR A 197 -5.07 -10.78 6.50
CA TYR A 197 -6.27 -10.13 7.02
C TYR A 197 -7.34 -9.92 5.93
N SER A 198 -6.92 -9.40 4.77
CA SER A 198 -7.84 -9.14 3.65
C SER A 198 -8.49 -10.41 3.10
N TYR A 199 -7.77 -11.56 3.07
CA TYR A 199 -8.37 -12.81 2.61
C TYR A 199 -9.53 -13.23 3.51
N GLU A 200 -9.33 -13.23 4.82
CA GLU A 200 -10.34 -13.64 5.79
C GLU A 200 -11.55 -12.71 5.74
N LYS A 201 -11.32 -11.40 5.74
CA LYS A 201 -12.39 -10.40 5.65
C LYS A 201 -13.17 -10.49 4.33
N ARG A 202 -12.49 -10.68 3.20
CA ARG A 202 -13.13 -10.89 1.91
C ARG A 202 -13.93 -12.21 1.88
N LEU A 203 -13.44 -13.27 2.55
CA LEU A 203 -14.17 -14.53 2.69
C LEU A 203 -15.43 -14.37 3.57
N GLU A 204 -15.37 -13.56 4.63
CA GLU A 204 -16.54 -13.20 5.45
C GLU A 204 -17.61 -12.52 4.57
N GLY A 205 -17.23 -11.50 3.78
CA GLY A 205 -18.14 -10.81 2.86
C GLY A 205 -18.72 -11.71 1.77
N PHE A 206 -17.89 -12.60 1.20
CA PHE A 206 -18.33 -13.63 0.24
C PHE A 206 -19.41 -14.52 0.86
N ASN A 207 -19.15 -15.07 2.05
CA ASN A 207 -20.11 -15.94 2.73
C ASN A 207 -21.39 -15.21 3.11
N ARG A 208 -21.31 -13.98 3.62
CA ARG A 208 -22.48 -13.16 3.96
C ARG A 208 -23.39 -12.96 2.76
N ALA A 209 -22.84 -12.58 1.61
CA ALA A 209 -23.65 -12.40 0.39
C ALA A 209 -24.31 -13.70 -0.06
N CYS A 210 -23.61 -14.83 0.02
CA CYS A 210 -24.14 -16.15 -0.29
C CYS A 210 -25.25 -16.57 0.69
N ASP A 211 -25.06 -16.32 1.99
CA ASP A 211 -26.05 -16.67 3.01
C ASP A 211 -27.36 -15.89 2.82
N GLU A 212 -27.27 -14.58 2.59
CA GLU A 212 -28.43 -13.71 2.34
C GLU A 212 -29.18 -14.10 1.06
N ALA A 213 -28.48 -14.61 0.05
CA ALA A 213 -29.08 -15.07 -1.20
C ALA A 213 -29.56 -16.53 -1.18
N GLY A 214 -29.38 -17.24 -0.05
CA GLY A 214 -29.76 -18.64 0.12
C GLY A 214 -28.96 -19.60 -0.77
N ILE A 215 -27.74 -19.26 -1.16
CA ILE A 215 -26.85 -20.14 -1.92
C ILE A 215 -26.35 -21.24 -0.97
N PRO A 216 -26.54 -22.54 -1.31
CA PRO A 216 -26.09 -23.63 -0.46
C PRO A 216 -24.57 -23.73 -0.43
N ARG A 217 -24.03 -24.42 0.61
CA ARG A 217 -22.58 -24.50 0.80
C ARG A 217 -21.86 -25.30 -0.29
N GLU A 218 -22.52 -26.28 -0.87
CA GLU A 218 -22.03 -27.08 -1.99
C GLU A 218 -21.79 -26.27 -3.25
N ASP A 219 -22.46 -25.12 -3.41
CA ASP A 219 -22.31 -24.18 -4.53
C ASP A 219 -21.37 -23.01 -4.20
N ARG A 220 -20.58 -23.13 -3.13
CA ARG A 220 -19.57 -22.16 -2.73
C ARG A 220 -18.20 -22.81 -2.72
N HIS A 221 -17.34 -22.37 -3.59
CA HIS A 221 -16.00 -22.90 -3.73
C HIS A 221 -14.96 -21.88 -3.28
N THR A 222 -13.87 -22.37 -2.70
CA THR A 222 -12.71 -21.56 -2.40
C THR A 222 -11.45 -22.23 -2.93
N TYR A 223 -10.56 -21.47 -3.50
CA TYR A 223 -9.26 -21.96 -3.92
C TYR A 223 -8.16 -20.96 -3.63
N ILE A 224 -7.13 -21.46 -2.98
CA ILE A 224 -5.92 -20.72 -2.70
C ILE A 224 -4.83 -21.32 -3.54
N HIS A 225 -4.30 -20.50 -4.44
CA HIS A 225 -3.33 -20.94 -5.44
C HIS A 225 -1.96 -21.19 -4.82
N PHE A 226 -1.51 -20.32 -3.92
CA PHE A 226 -0.22 -20.41 -3.26
C PHE A 226 -0.40 -20.44 -1.74
N ASP A 227 -0.05 -21.56 -1.13
CA ASP A 227 0.00 -21.71 0.32
C ASP A 227 1.47 -21.94 0.70
N PRO A 228 2.15 -20.91 1.23
CA PRO A 228 3.57 -21.03 1.60
C PRO A 228 3.80 -22.00 2.76
N THR A 229 2.74 -22.46 3.43
CA THR A 229 2.84 -23.46 4.50
C THR A 229 2.82 -24.91 3.98
N ARG A 230 2.55 -25.11 2.70
CA ARG A 230 2.54 -26.43 2.06
C ARG A 230 3.89 -26.70 1.40
N GLU A 231 4.82 -27.29 2.17
CA GLU A 231 6.16 -27.68 1.70
C GLU A 231 6.15 -28.72 0.56
N ASP A 232 5.04 -29.47 0.40
CA ASP A 232 4.92 -30.61 -0.54
C ASP A 232 4.14 -30.26 -1.81
N ALA A 233 3.72 -29.01 -2.02
CA ALA A 233 3.02 -28.65 -3.23
C ALA A 233 3.97 -28.78 -4.44
N PRO A 234 3.64 -29.57 -5.49
CA PRO A 234 4.48 -29.62 -6.68
C PRO A 234 4.57 -28.20 -7.24
N VAL A 235 5.79 -27.80 -7.66
CA VAL A 235 6.07 -26.51 -8.30
C VAL A 235 5.45 -26.54 -9.72
N LEU A 236 4.13 -26.65 -9.78
CA LEU A 236 3.40 -26.31 -10.98
C LEU A 236 3.54 -24.82 -11.16
N SER A 237 3.83 -24.39 -12.38
CA SER A 237 3.78 -22.96 -12.66
C SER A 237 2.40 -22.44 -12.24
N TRP A 238 2.36 -21.24 -11.69
CA TRP A 238 1.13 -20.56 -11.28
C TRP A 238 0.02 -20.67 -12.37
N HIS A 239 0.40 -20.47 -13.63
CA HIS A 239 -0.48 -20.59 -14.77
C HIS A 239 -1.14 -21.99 -14.89
N ALA A 240 -0.35 -23.07 -14.75
CA ALA A 240 -0.86 -24.44 -14.84
C ALA A 240 -1.81 -24.79 -13.69
N SER A 241 -1.52 -24.30 -12.48
CA SER A 241 -2.36 -24.53 -11.31
C SER A 241 -3.74 -23.86 -11.46
N ILE A 242 -3.78 -22.60 -11.89
CA ILE A 242 -5.03 -21.89 -12.16
C ILE A 242 -5.77 -22.55 -13.31
N THR A 243 -5.10 -22.87 -14.42
CA THR A 243 -5.76 -23.53 -15.57
C THR A 243 -6.47 -24.82 -15.13
N ASN A 244 -5.78 -25.69 -14.38
CA ASN A 244 -6.39 -26.92 -13.88
C ASN A 244 -7.59 -26.67 -12.95
N ARG A 245 -7.52 -25.62 -12.13
CA ARG A 245 -8.64 -25.26 -11.25
C ARG A 245 -9.84 -24.75 -12.03
N LEU A 246 -9.63 -23.87 -13.00
CA LEU A 246 -10.70 -23.32 -13.83
C LEU A 246 -11.38 -24.40 -14.67
N LEU A 247 -10.62 -25.36 -15.23
CA LEU A 247 -11.20 -26.51 -15.94
C LEU A 247 -12.12 -27.32 -15.03
N ARG A 248 -11.69 -27.63 -13.80
CA ARG A 248 -12.54 -28.34 -12.83
C ARG A 248 -13.78 -27.54 -12.46
N TRP A 249 -13.64 -26.26 -12.18
CA TRP A 249 -14.78 -25.39 -11.84
C TRP A 249 -15.81 -25.29 -12.98
N ARG A 250 -15.34 -25.27 -14.23
CA ARG A 250 -16.23 -25.39 -15.37
C ARG A 250 -17.03 -26.71 -15.36
N GLU A 251 -16.36 -27.83 -15.09
CA GLU A 251 -17.00 -29.16 -14.97
C GLU A 251 -17.99 -29.22 -13.78
N GLU A 252 -17.66 -28.57 -12.69
CA GLU A 252 -18.47 -28.45 -11.47
C GLU A 252 -19.63 -27.44 -11.64
N GLY A 253 -19.72 -26.75 -12.78
CA GLY A 253 -20.79 -25.81 -13.10
C GLY A 253 -20.67 -24.44 -12.42
N VAL A 254 -19.50 -24.07 -11.95
CA VAL A 254 -19.25 -22.72 -11.43
C VAL A 254 -19.56 -21.68 -12.48
N ASP A 255 -20.28 -20.63 -12.12
CA ASP A 255 -20.73 -19.58 -13.04
C ASP A 255 -20.34 -18.16 -12.61
N GLY A 256 -19.80 -17.99 -11.39
CA GLY A 256 -19.32 -16.70 -10.90
C GLY A 256 -18.02 -16.82 -10.13
N LEU A 257 -17.05 -15.94 -10.46
CA LEU A 257 -15.75 -15.87 -9.81
C LEU A 257 -15.59 -14.52 -9.09
N PHE A 258 -15.42 -14.57 -7.78
CA PHE A 258 -14.83 -13.49 -7.04
C PHE A 258 -13.32 -13.73 -6.95
N VAL A 259 -12.51 -12.82 -7.48
CA VAL A 259 -11.06 -12.95 -7.53
C VAL A 259 -10.44 -11.95 -6.56
N PHE A 260 -9.47 -12.40 -5.78
CA PHE A 260 -8.87 -11.65 -4.68
C PHE A 260 -8.44 -10.23 -5.07
N CYS A 261 -7.77 -10.04 -6.20
CA CYS A 261 -7.35 -8.72 -6.69
C CYS A 261 -7.33 -8.65 -8.22
N ASP A 262 -7.24 -7.44 -8.76
CA ASP A 262 -7.24 -7.19 -10.20
C ASP A 262 -6.08 -7.89 -10.94
N GLU A 263 -4.88 -7.92 -10.33
CA GLU A 263 -3.73 -8.60 -10.91
C GLU A 263 -4.03 -10.09 -11.17
N GLU A 264 -4.61 -10.77 -10.18
CA GLU A 264 -5.03 -12.17 -10.36
C GLU A 264 -6.17 -12.32 -11.36
N ALA A 265 -7.13 -11.41 -11.35
CA ALA A 265 -8.24 -11.47 -12.29
C ALA A 265 -7.78 -11.33 -13.74
N TRP A 266 -6.77 -10.52 -14.02
CA TRP A 266 -6.17 -10.44 -15.36
C TRP A 266 -5.48 -11.75 -15.76
N HIS A 267 -4.83 -12.43 -14.82
CA HIS A 267 -4.27 -13.75 -15.08
C HIS A 267 -5.38 -14.78 -15.36
N VAL A 268 -6.48 -14.76 -14.60
CA VAL A 268 -7.64 -15.60 -14.87
C VAL A 268 -8.20 -15.32 -16.26
N GLN A 269 -8.41 -14.05 -16.63
CA GLN A 269 -8.88 -13.67 -17.96
C GLN A 269 -7.92 -14.13 -19.07
N SER A 270 -6.61 -14.04 -18.86
CA SER A 270 -5.60 -14.54 -19.79
C SER A 270 -5.69 -16.05 -19.98
N VAL A 271 -5.88 -16.81 -18.89
CA VAL A 271 -6.08 -18.28 -18.96
C VAL A 271 -7.36 -18.62 -19.71
N LEU A 272 -8.47 -17.93 -19.45
CA LEU A 272 -9.73 -18.15 -20.14
C LEU A 272 -9.60 -17.93 -21.65
N GLN A 273 -8.88 -16.88 -22.07
CA GLN A 273 -8.66 -16.55 -23.48
C GLN A 273 -7.72 -17.54 -24.19
N GLN A 274 -6.70 -18.03 -23.50
CA GLN A 274 -5.64 -18.88 -24.09
C GLN A 274 -5.98 -20.36 -24.05
N THR A 275 -6.95 -20.79 -23.24
CA THR A 275 -7.32 -22.21 -23.08
C THR A 275 -8.57 -22.53 -23.92
N PRO A 276 -8.46 -23.27 -25.03
CA PRO A 276 -9.62 -23.54 -25.90
C PRO A 276 -10.83 -24.11 -25.17
N LEU A 277 -10.59 -24.99 -24.19
CA LEU A 277 -11.64 -25.61 -23.38
C LEU A 277 -12.36 -24.64 -22.43
N LEU A 278 -11.91 -23.39 -22.30
CA LEU A 278 -12.52 -22.39 -21.43
C LEU A 278 -13.14 -21.20 -22.18
N GLN A 279 -12.91 -21.10 -23.50
CA GLN A 279 -13.37 -19.95 -24.29
C GLN A 279 -14.88 -19.75 -24.30
N ASP A 280 -15.67 -20.85 -24.27
CA ASP A 280 -17.13 -20.82 -24.28
C ASP A 280 -17.75 -20.89 -22.87
N TRP A 281 -16.93 -20.73 -21.84
CA TRP A 281 -17.44 -20.75 -20.47
C TRP A 281 -18.08 -19.43 -20.09
N ASP A 282 -19.40 -19.42 -19.89
CA ASP A 282 -20.13 -18.25 -19.43
C ASP A 282 -19.95 -18.06 -17.92
N VAL A 283 -18.84 -17.43 -17.55
CA VAL A 283 -18.50 -17.12 -16.16
C VAL A 283 -18.40 -15.62 -15.93
N GLY A 284 -19.09 -15.13 -14.89
CA GLY A 284 -18.97 -13.75 -14.43
C GLY A 284 -17.74 -13.59 -13.54
N ILE A 285 -16.99 -12.49 -13.70
CA ILE A 285 -15.79 -12.21 -12.90
C ILE A 285 -15.91 -10.85 -12.22
N VAL A 286 -15.68 -10.81 -10.93
CA VAL A 286 -15.53 -9.55 -10.16
C VAL A 286 -14.26 -9.65 -9.31
N SER A 287 -13.50 -8.57 -9.24
CA SER A 287 -12.25 -8.50 -8.47
C SER A 287 -12.26 -7.35 -7.46
N PHE A 288 -11.07 -7.02 -6.96
CA PHE A 288 -10.85 -6.00 -5.95
C PHE A 288 -9.63 -5.12 -6.32
N ASP A 289 -9.58 -3.89 -5.80
CA ASP A 289 -8.58 -2.83 -5.90
C ASP A 289 -8.89 -1.75 -6.94
N ASN A 290 -9.55 -2.06 -8.05
CA ASN A 290 -9.81 -1.19 -9.20
C ASN A 290 -8.53 -0.47 -9.74
N ILE A 291 -7.43 -1.19 -9.82
CA ILE A 291 -6.13 -0.68 -10.32
C ILE A 291 -6.26 -0.13 -11.74
N GLN A 292 -7.03 -0.79 -12.59
CA GLN A 292 -7.30 -0.37 -13.98
C GLN A 292 -7.94 1.04 -14.06
N GLY A 293 -8.75 1.42 -13.08
CA GLY A 293 -9.35 2.75 -13.02
C GLY A 293 -8.32 3.86 -12.84
N VAL A 294 -7.22 3.57 -12.18
CA VAL A 294 -6.12 4.50 -11.92
C VAL A 294 -5.13 4.55 -13.08
N GLN A 295 -4.81 3.40 -13.67
CA GLN A 295 -3.78 3.28 -14.72
C GLN A 295 -4.30 3.38 -16.15
N HIS A 296 -5.60 3.63 -16.35
CA HIS A 296 -6.24 3.75 -17.68
C HIS A 296 -6.04 2.52 -18.59
N PHE A 297 -5.89 1.33 -18.03
CA PHE A 297 -5.87 0.11 -18.83
C PHE A 297 -7.26 -0.16 -19.42
N PRO A 298 -7.35 -0.54 -20.72
CA PRO A 298 -8.60 -0.99 -21.28
C PRO A 298 -8.97 -2.32 -20.62
N ALA A 299 -9.90 -2.29 -19.72
CA ALA A 299 -10.32 -3.49 -19.02
C ALA A 299 -11.82 -3.47 -18.79
N ASP A 300 -12.43 -4.60 -19.12
CA ASP A 300 -13.84 -4.87 -18.88
C ASP A 300 -14.11 -5.37 -17.45
N LEU A 301 -13.08 -5.38 -16.58
CA LEU A 301 -13.14 -6.02 -15.28
C LEU A 301 -14.01 -5.22 -14.31
N CYS A 302 -15.06 -5.83 -13.80
CA CYS A 302 -15.79 -5.34 -12.63
C CYS A 302 -14.91 -5.48 -11.41
N SER A 303 -14.72 -4.41 -10.66
CA SER A 303 -13.81 -4.41 -9.52
C SER A 303 -14.30 -3.52 -8.39
N VAL A 304 -13.99 -3.89 -7.16
CA VAL A 304 -14.21 -3.06 -5.99
C VAL A 304 -13.12 -2.00 -5.91
N GLU A 305 -13.53 -0.74 -5.88
CA GLU A 305 -12.63 0.40 -5.80
C GLU A 305 -12.35 0.76 -4.35
N CYS A 306 -11.07 0.86 -4.03
CA CYS A 306 -10.56 1.43 -2.77
C CYS A 306 -10.21 2.89 -2.98
N ASP A 307 -10.52 3.75 -2.01
CA ASP A 307 -10.08 5.14 -2.01
C ASP A 307 -8.64 5.25 -1.47
N PHE A 308 -7.67 4.96 -2.35
CA PHE A 308 -6.25 5.01 -2.00
C PHE A 308 -5.81 6.40 -1.52
N ALA A 309 -6.41 7.48 -2.05
CA ALA A 309 -6.09 8.84 -1.64
C ALA A 309 -6.53 9.11 -0.19
N GLU A 310 -7.74 8.68 0.15
CA GLU A 310 -8.24 8.79 1.52
C GLU A 310 -7.45 7.91 2.48
N MET A 311 -7.13 6.67 2.10
CA MET A 311 -6.28 5.79 2.91
C MET A 311 -4.91 6.41 3.21
N ALA A 312 -4.24 6.94 2.18
CA ALA A 312 -2.94 7.60 2.35
C ALA A 312 -3.04 8.86 3.23
N ARG A 313 -4.08 9.67 3.04
CA ARG A 313 -4.32 10.87 3.83
C ARG A 313 -4.52 10.53 5.31
N GLN A 314 -5.38 9.57 5.61
CA GLN A 314 -5.66 9.11 6.98
C GLN A 314 -4.40 8.57 7.65
N ALA A 315 -3.63 7.75 6.94
CA ALA A 315 -2.42 7.14 7.47
C ALA A 315 -1.33 8.20 7.79
N ILE A 316 -1.13 9.15 6.90
CA ILE A 316 -0.15 10.24 7.12
C ILE A 316 -0.62 11.16 8.26
N ASP A 317 -1.91 11.48 8.35
CA ASP A 317 -2.43 12.32 9.44
C ASP A 317 -2.29 11.62 10.78
N LEU A 318 -2.66 10.33 10.87
CA LEU A 318 -2.54 9.53 12.08
C LEU A 318 -1.08 9.37 12.51
N LEU A 319 -0.18 9.05 11.57
CA LEU A 319 1.25 8.95 11.86
C LEU A 319 1.83 10.29 12.33
N ARG A 320 1.45 11.39 11.69
CA ARG A 320 1.88 12.72 12.10
C ARG A 320 1.44 13.05 13.53
N ASP A 321 0.21 12.72 13.89
CA ASP A 321 -0.31 12.99 15.24
C ASP A 321 0.50 12.19 16.27
N ARG A 322 0.82 10.91 15.98
CA ARG A 322 1.72 10.10 16.83
C ARG A 322 3.13 10.69 16.96
N ILE A 323 3.71 11.17 15.86
CA ILE A 323 5.01 11.87 15.87
C ILE A 323 4.95 13.13 16.74
N HIS A 324 3.80 13.77 16.87
CA HIS A 324 3.61 14.95 17.71
C HIS A 324 3.20 14.64 19.15
N GLY A 325 3.19 13.38 19.55
CA GLY A 325 2.95 12.94 20.92
C GLY A 325 1.49 12.65 21.25
N ASP A 326 0.68 12.31 20.26
CA ASP A 326 -0.68 11.81 20.51
C ASP A 326 -0.62 10.42 21.18
N GLU A 327 -1.16 10.34 22.39
CA GLU A 327 -1.19 9.14 23.24
C GLU A 327 -2.58 8.48 23.29
N ARG A 328 -3.51 8.87 22.41
CA ARG A 328 -4.82 8.17 22.32
C ARG A 328 -4.62 6.67 22.08
N PRO A 329 -5.56 5.80 22.50
CA PRO A 329 -5.52 4.38 22.15
C PRO A 329 -5.36 4.17 20.64
N PRO A 330 -4.89 2.98 20.20
CA PRO A 330 -4.80 2.65 18.79
C PRO A 330 -6.10 2.93 18.03
N GLN A 331 -5.97 3.47 16.82
CA GLN A 331 -7.09 3.85 15.95
C GLN A 331 -7.13 2.91 14.76
N ASN A 332 -8.26 2.26 14.53
CA ASN A 332 -8.49 1.43 13.34
C ASN A 332 -9.41 2.20 12.38
N VAL A 333 -8.83 2.79 11.33
CA VAL A 333 -9.55 3.54 10.32
C VAL A 333 -9.90 2.63 9.17
N VAL A 334 -11.20 2.46 8.92
CA VAL A 334 -11.72 1.67 7.80
C VAL A 334 -12.25 2.63 6.74
N CYS A 335 -11.63 2.65 5.56
CA CYS A 335 -12.03 3.49 4.44
C CYS A 335 -13.12 2.79 3.61
N PRO A 336 -14.18 3.52 3.21
CA PRO A 336 -15.26 2.94 2.43
C PRO A 336 -14.80 2.51 1.05
N VAL A 337 -15.52 1.54 0.47
CA VAL A 337 -15.29 1.00 -0.86
C VAL A 337 -16.54 1.08 -1.71
N ARG A 338 -16.39 0.99 -3.03
CA ARG A 338 -17.53 0.92 -3.96
C ARG A 338 -17.25 -0.05 -5.10
N LEU A 339 -18.30 -0.66 -5.62
CA LEU A 339 -18.19 -1.51 -6.81
C LEU A 339 -18.23 -0.65 -8.08
N VAL A 340 -17.27 -0.90 -8.97
CA VAL A 340 -17.24 -0.33 -10.33
C VAL A 340 -17.58 -1.44 -11.32
N CYS A 341 -18.79 -1.38 -11.86
CA CYS A 341 -19.28 -2.36 -12.84
C CYS A 341 -18.79 -2.02 -14.24
N ARG A 342 -18.35 -3.06 -14.98
CA ARG A 342 -17.92 -2.97 -16.39
C ARG A 342 -18.50 -4.15 -17.17
N GLY A 343 -17.69 -4.86 -17.95
CA GLY A 343 -18.15 -5.92 -18.86
C GLY A 343 -17.92 -7.36 -18.38
N SER A 344 -17.11 -7.60 -17.36
CA SER A 344 -16.70 -8.95 -16.96
C SER A 344 -17.77 -9.75 -16.21
N CYS A 345 -18.85 -9.12 -15.79
CA CYS A 345 -20.02 -9.77 -15.20
C CYS A 345 -21.31 -9.22 -15.82
N LYS A 346 -21.73 -9.82 -16.93
CA LYS A 346 -22.99 -9.48 -17.60
C LYS A 346 -24.15 -10.28 -16.99
N PRO A 347 -25.38 -9.74 -17.02
CA PRO A 347 -26.56 -10.50 -16.67
C PRO A 347 -26.63 -11.79 -17.47
N ARG A 348 -27.01 -12.87 -16.82
CA ARG A 348 -27.29 -14.16 -17.48
C ARG A 348 -28.72 -14.10 -18.01
N ASN A 349 -28.90 -14.30 -19.31
CA ASN A 349 -30.18 -14.30 -19.98
C ASN A 349 -31.02 -15.52 -19.56
#